data_ec9ff0d12e290bc84478861f3f7dcf76
#
_entry.id   ec9ff0d12e290bc84478861f3f7dcf76
#
_cell.length_a   1.000
_cell.length_b   1.000
_cell.length_c   1.000
_cell.angle_alpha   90.00
_cell.angle_beta   90.00
_cell.angle_gamma   90.00
#
_symmetry.space_group_name_H-M   'P 1'
#
loop_
_entity.id
_entity.type
_entity.pdbx_description
1 polymer ?
#
loop_
_entity_poly.entity_id
_entity_poly.type
_entity_poly.pdbx_seq_one_letter_code
_entity_poly.pdbx_strand_id
1 'polypeptide(L)'
;IDETKKVFRTIGWRYKKGLLIRRINSMIKKEVDATNFYDFIWVDKGVFITDTITKQLSKQTSKLIHFTPDPSFYYHQSTLFNKSLKYYDFAITTKSFEIKNYQDLFDGKVILTTQGYDEDQHKSLTKFEDKKYDFSFVGHFEINRAIIIRKLLKKGYRILLAGPRWYLFSLFIKS
;
A
#
# COMPACT_ATOMS: atom_id res chain seq x y z
N ILE A 1 11.29 -14.92 0.43
CA ILE A 1 11.73 -13.50 0.19
C ILE A 1 12.86 -13.14 1.16
N ASP A 2 12.86 -13.69 2.37
CA ASP A 2 13.85 -13.38 3.42
C ASP A 2 15.27 -13.85 3.11
N GLU A 3 15.44 -14.84 2.25
CA GLU A 3 16.76 -15.34 1.84
C GLU A 3 17.49 -14.44 0.82
N THR A 4 16.85 -13.42 0.28
CA THR A 4 17.51 -12.51 -0.64
C THR A 4 18.39 -11.53 0.14
N LYS A 5 19.70 -11.48 -0.18
CA LYS A 5 20.61 -10.52 0.47
C LYS A 5 20.04 -9.12 0.44
N LYS A 6 20.16 -8.39 1.57
CA LYS A 6 19.58 -7.05 1.78
C LYS A 6 19.78 -6.08 0.62
N VAL A 7 20.99 -6.09 0.03
CA VAL A 7 21.34 -5.21 -1.11
C VAL A 7 20.47 -5.50 -2.34
N PHE A 8 20.32 -6.77 -2.74
CA PHE A 8 19.50 -7.15 -3.90
C PHE A 8 18.02 -6.88 -3.66
N ARG A 9 17.57 -7.03 -2.41
CA ARG A 9 16.19 -6.68 -2.01
C ARG A 9 15.96 -5.18 -2.14
N THR A 10 16.88 -4.34 -1.66
CA THR A 10 16.78 -2.88 -1.75
C THR A 10 16.77 -2.40 -3.20
N ILE A 11 17.67 -2.92 -4.04
CA ILE A 11 17.73 -2.60 -5.47
C ILE A 11 16.44 -3.03 -6.18
N GLY A 12 16.01 -4.27 -5.96
CA GLY A 12 14.79 -4.80 -6.54
C GLY A 12 13.55 -4.03 -6.12
N TRP A 13 13.50 -3.60 -4.87
CA TRP A 13 12.40 -2.80 -4.35
C TRP A 13 12.36 -1.41 -4.99
N ARG A 14 13.52 -0.74 -5.08
CA ARG A 14 13.60 0.62 -5.64
C ARG A 14 13.39 0.66 -7.16
N TYR A 15 14.04 -0.24 -7.89
CA TYR A 15 14.07 -0.20 -9.36
C TYR A 15 13.11 -1.19 -10.03
N LYS A 16 12.42 -2.04 -9.26
CA LYS A 16 11.51 -3.08 -9.78
C LYS A 16 12.20 -4.00 -10.80
N LYS A 17 13.49 -4.32 -10.55
CA LYS A 17 14.34 -5.13 -11.43
C LYS A 17 15.22 -6.09 -10.62
N GLY A 18 15.79 -7.10 -11.30
CA GLY A 18 16.81 -7.99 -10.75
C GLY A 18 16.26 -9.20 -10.00
N LEU A 19 17.06 -9.74 -9.08
CA LEU A 19 16.83 -11.03 -8.44
C LEU A 19 15.52 -11.08 -7.63
N LEU A 20 15.16 -10.00 -6.93
CA LEU A 20 13.90 -9.94 -6.18
C LEU A 20 12.70 -10.19 -7.10
N ILE A 21 12.65 -9.50 -8.24
CA ILE A 21 11.55 -9.63 -9.19
C ILE A 21 11.48 -11.05 -9.76
N ARG A 22 12.63 -11.61 -10.16
CA ARG A 22 12.69 -12.99 -10.66
C ARG A 22 12.18 -14.00 -9.64
N ARG A 23 12.59 -13.87 -8.36
CA ARG A 23 12.14 -14.76 -7.28
C ARG A 23 10.65 -14.66 -7.03
N ILE A 24 10.11 -13.44 -6.90
CA ILE A 24 8.67 -13.25 -6.69
C ILE A 24 7.87 -13.89 -7.83
N ASN A 25 8.22 -13.61 -9.07
CA ASN A 25 7.50 -14.14 -10.22
C ASN A 25 7.66 -15.67 -10.37
N SER A 26 8.83 -16.22 -10.02
CA SER A 26 9.05 -17.66 -9.98
C SER A 26 8.24 -18.35 -8.88
N MET A 27 8.09 -17.71 -7.71
CA MET A 27 7.24 -18.23 -6.63
C MET A 27 5.78 -18.26 -7.08
N ILE A 28 5.25 -17.17 -7.62
CA ILE A 28 3.87 -17.12 -8.12
C ILE A 28 3.64 -18.25 -9.14
N LYS A 29 4.58 -18.41 -10.08
CA LYS A 29 4.47 -19.47 -11.10
C LYS A 29 4.47 -20.89 -10.52
N LYS A 30 5.13 -21.10 -9.38
CA LYS A 30 5.15 -22.41 -8.71
C LYS A 30 3.88 -22.67 -7.90
N GLU A 31 3.41 -21.64 -7.20
CA GLU A 31 2.25 -21.77 -6.30
C GLU A 31 0.93 -21.78 -7.07
N VAL A 32 0.83 -21.06 -8.17
CA VAL A 32 -0.36 -21.05 -9.01
C VAL A 32 -0.21 -22.17 -10.04
N ASP A 33 -0.86 -23.30 -9.77
CA ASP A 33 -0.88 -24.42 -10.69
C ASP A 33 -1.50 -24.01 -12.03
N ALA A 34 -0.73 -24.21 -13.10
CA ALA A 34 -1.15 -23.85 -14.45
C ALA A 34 -2.37 -24.66 -14.96
N THR A 35 -2.70 -25.76 -14.32
CA THR A 35 -3.85 -26.61 -14.67
C THR A 35 -5.13 -26.21 -13.95
N ASN A 36 -5.04 -25.44 -12.87
CA ASN A 36 -6.19 -25.01 -12.10
C ASN A 36 -6.82 -23.74 -12.69
N PHE A 37 -8.15 -23.68 -12.63
CA PHE A 37 -8.93 -22.50 -12.95
C PHE A 37 -9.64 -22.00 -11.69
N TYR A 38 -9.56 -20.69 -11.45
CA TYR A 38 -10.08 -20.05 -10.24
C TYR A 38 -11.28 -19.16 -10.58
N ASP A 39 -12.25 -19.07 -9.68
CA ASP A 39 -13.39 -18.15 -9.84
C ASP A 39 -12.90 -16.70 -9.87
N PHE A 40 -11.97 -16.35 -8.98
CA PHE A 40 -11.26 -15.08 -9.02
C PHE A 40 -9.83 -15.21 -8.46
N ILE A 41 -8.95 -14.34 -8.95
CA ILE A 41 -7.60 -14.15 -8.41
C ILE A 41 -7.50 -12.71 -7.92
N TRP A 42 -7.18 -12.53 -6.64
CA TRP A 42 -6.97 -11.24 -6.00
C TRP A 42 -5.48 -10.94 -5.90
N VAL A 43 -5.07 -9.79 -6.46
CA VAL A 43 -3.68 -9.33 -6.43
C VAL A 43 -3.58 -8.07 -5.59
N ASP A 44 -2.99 -8.20 -4.39
CA ASP A 44 -2.70 -7.05 -3.53
C ASP A 44 -1.43 -6.35 -4.00
N LYS A 45 -1.57 -5.06 -4.34
CA LYS A 45 -0.55 -4.12 -4.84
C LYS A 45 0.09 -4.47 -6.20
N GLY A 46 0.47 -5.69 -6.48
CA GLY A 46 0.97 -6.18 -7.77
C GLY A 46 2.22 -5.50 -8.35
N VAL A 47 2.89 -4.60 -7.61
CA VAL A 47 3.99 -3.73 -8.10
C VAL A 47 5.27 -4.47 -8.50
N PHE A 48 5.40 -5.74 -8.14
CA PHE A 48 6.54 -6.60 -8.45
C PHE A 48 6.21 -7.72 -9.43
N ILE A 49 4.96 -7.81 -9.87
CA ILE A 49 4.50 -8.85 -10.78
C ILE A 49 4.72 -8.37 -12.22
N THR A 50 5.33 -9.23 -13.04
CA THR A 50 5.54 -8.92 -14.45
C THR A 50 4.26 -9.10 -15.25
N ASP A 51 4.15 -8.37 -16.35
CA ASP A 51 3.05 -8.47 -17.31
C ASP A 51 2.88 -9.91 -17.85
N THR A 52 3.98 -10.64 -18.03
CA THR A 52 3.96 -12.05 -18.45
C THR A 52 3.22 -12.93 -17.43
N ILE A 53 3.53 -12.77 -16.13
CA ILE A 53 2.86 -13.53 -15.07
C ILE A 53 1.41 -13.07 -14.92
N THR A 54 1.14 -11.77 -14.95
CA THR A 54 -0.23 -11.26 -14.87
C THR A 54 -1.10 -11.77 -16.02
N LYS A 55 -0.53 -11.81 -17.23
CA LYS A 55 -1.21 -12.42 -18.40
C LYS A 55 -1.47 -13.93 -18.21
N GLN A 56 -0.57 -14.65 -17.57
CA GLN A 56 -0.79 -16.06 -17.23
C GLN A 56 -1.95 -16.18 -16.23
N LEU A 57 -1.94 -15.39 -15.15
CA LEU A 57 -3.00 -15.39 -14.14
C LEU A 57 -4.37 -15.05 -14.74
N SER A 58 -4.45 -14.09 -15.68
CA SER A 58 -5.72 -13.72 -16.31
C SER A 58 -6.34 -14.86 -17.15
N LYS A 59 -5.54 -15.82 -17.61
CA LYS A 59 -6.03 -17.00 -18.32
C LYS A 59 -6.51 -18.12 -17.40
N GLN A 60 -6.20 -18.03 -16.10
CA GLN A 60 -6.49 -19.04 -15.09
C GLN A 60 -7.63 -18.64 -14.16
N THR A 61 -8.34 -17.56 -14.49
CA THR A 61 -9.44 -17.07 -13.64
C THR A 61 -10.56 -16.47 -14.47
N SER A 62 -11.78 -16.54 -13.93
CA SER A 62 -12.91 -15.80 -14.47
C SER A 62 -12.77 -14.30 -14.27
N LYS A 63 -12.12 -13.86 -13.16
CA LYS A 63 -11.90 -12.45 -12.81
C LYS A 63 -10.55 -12.26 -12.15
N LEU A 64 -9.71 -11.44 -12.76
CA LEU A 64 -8.45 -10.99 -12.17
C LEU A 64 -8.63 -9.59 -11.57
N ILE A 65 -8.43 -9.48 -10.25
CA ILE A 65 -8.72 -8.27 -9.48
C ILE A 65 -7.42 -7.69 -8.94
N HIS A 66 -7.17 -6.42 -9.24
CA HIS A 66 -6.13 -5.64 -8.57
C HIS A 66 -6.72 -4.83 -7.41
N PHE A 67 -6.06 -4.84 -6.26
CA PHE A 67 -6.39 -3.98 -5.12
C PHE A 67 -5.15 -3.28 -4.59
N THR A 68 -5.30 -2.03 -4.20
CA THR A 68 -4.28 -1.33 -3.43
C THR A 68 -4.86 -0.29 -2.47
N PRO A 69 -4.43 -0.30 -1.20
CA PRO A 69 -4.73 0.77 -0.26
C PRO A 69 -3.76 1.97 -0.40
N ASP A 70 -2.66 1.79 -1.15
CA ASP A 70 -1.59 2.78 -1.31
C ASP A 70 -1.65 3.44 -2.69
N PRO A 71 -1.12 4.67 -2.85
CA PRO A 71 -1.01 5.29 -4.16
C PRO A 71 -0.10 4.50 -5.11
N SER A 72 -0.64 4.03 -6.24
CA SER A 72 0.08 3.21 -7.22
C SER A 72 0.91 4.03 -8.19
N PHE A 73 0.45 5.24 -8.52
CA PHE A 73 1.06 6.07 -9.56
C PHE A 73 1.98 7.16 -9.02
N TYR A 74 2.01 7.41 -7.71
CA TYR A 74 2.84 8.44 -7.09
C TYR A 74 4.00 7.88 -6.28
N TYR A 75 3.72 7.09 -5.23
CA TYR A 75 4.76 6.62 -4.30
C TYR A 75 5.28 5.22 -4.61
N HIS A 76 4.47 4.38 -5.22
CA HIS A 76 4.80 2.99 -5.54
C HIS A 76 4.87 2.72 -7.04
N GLN A 77 5.28 3.73 -7.80
CA GLN A 77 5.40 3.61 -9.26
C GLN A 77 6.14 2.34 -9.68
N SER A 78 5.54 1.62 -10.60
CA SER A 78 6.10 0.41 -11.16
C SER A 78 5.74 0.29 -12.64
N THR A 79 6.75 0.31 -13.50
CA THR A 79 6.56 0.04 -14.93
C THR A 79 6.04 -1.38 -15.19
N LEU A 80 6.32 -2.32 -14.27
CA LEU A 80 5.77 -3.68 -14.33
C LEU A 80 4.25 -3.64 -14.11
N PHE A 81 3.81 -2.93 -13.08
CA PHE A 81 2.40 -2.74 -12.77
C PHE A 81 1.65 -2.07 -13.94
N ASN A 82 2.17 -0.95 -14.46
CA ASN A 82 1.54 -0.23 -15.56
C ASN A 82 1.36 -1.11 -16.81
N LYS A 83 2.35 -1.95 -17.14
CA LYS A 83 2.26 -2.93 -18.24
C LYS A 83 1.29 -4.06 -17.96
N SER A 84 1.10 -4.40 -16.68
CA SER A 84 0.22 -5.49 -16.23
C SER A 84 -1.24 -5.07 -16.18
N LEU A 85 -1.55 -3.78 -16.05
CA LEU A 85 -2.88 -3.25 -15.81
C LEU A 85 -3.92 -3.75 -16.82
N LYS A 86 -3.58 -3.81 -18.08
CA LYS A 86 -4.44 -4.28 -19.18
C LYS A 86 -4.93 -5.74 -19.05
N TYR A 87 -4.38 -6.51 -18.14
CA TYR A 87 -4.78 -7.92 -17.92
C TYR A 87 -5.76 -8.11 -16.76
N TYR A 88 -6.01 -7.06 -15.98
CA TYR A 88 -6.99 -7.11 -14.90
C TYR A 88 -8.40 -6.82 -15.43
N ASP A 89 -9.42 -7.40 -14.79
CA ASP A 89 -10.83 -7.06 -15.02
C ASP A 89 -11.27 -5.89 -14.14
N PHE A 90 -10.72 -5.83 -12.92
CA PHE A 90 -11.05 -4.80 -11.94
C PHE A 90 -9.78 -4.22 -11.32
N ALA A 91 -9.80 -2.91 -11.13
CA ALA A 91 -8.84 -2.19 -10.30
C ALA A 91 -9.58 -1.51 -9.14
N ILE A 92 -9.27 -1.93 -7.92
CA ILE A 92 -9.88 -1.40 -6.70
C ILE A 92 -8.84 -0.53 -5.99
N THR A 93 -9.17 0.74 -5.79
CA THR A 93 -8.31 1.71 -5.10
C THR A 93 -9.04 2.43 -3.98
N THR A 94 -8.29 2.90 -2.98
CA THR A 94 -8.82 3.78 -1.93
C THR A 94 -8.49 5.25 -2.18
N LYS A 95 -7.90 5.59 -3.34
CA LYS A 95 -7.36 6.91 -3.68
C LYS A 95 -8.17 7.54 -4.82
N SER A 96 -9.09 8.43 -4.48
CA SER A 96 -9.94 9.12 -5.46
C SER A 96 -9.13 9.91 -6.50
N PHE A 97 -8.00 10.47 -6.09
CA PHE A 97 -7.12 11.26 -6.98
C PHE A 97 -6.35 10.41 -8.02
N GLU A 98 -6.35 9.07 -7.91
CA GLU A 98 -5.74 8.18 -8.88
C GLU A 98 -6.70 7.58 -9.91
N ILE A 99 -8.01 7.82 -9.78
CA ILE A 99 -9.02 7.23 -10.68
C ILE A 99 -8.70 7.56 -12.13
N LYS A 100 -8.36 8.82 -12.42
CA LYS A 100 -7.98 9.23 -13.78
C LYS A 100 -6.76 8.48 -14.31
N ASN A 101 -5.74 8.28 -13.49
CA ASN A 101 -4.56 7.52 -13.90
C ASN A 101 -4.89 6.06 -14.26
N TYR A 102 -5.82 5.45 -13.53
CA TYR A 102 -6.32 4.12 -13.90
C TYR A 102 -7.08 4.18 -15.22
N GLN A 103 -8.01 5.11 -15.38
CA GLN A 103 -8.82 5.24 -16.60
C GLN A 103 -7.99 5.48 -17.87
N ASP A 104 -6.86 6.18 -17.74
CA ASP A 104 -5.95 6.46 -18.87
C ASP A 104 -5.13 5.22 -19.31
N LEU A 105 -4.99 4.19 -18.45
CA LEU A 105 -4.13 3.03 -18.67
C LEU A 105 -4.84 1.69 -18.63
N PHE A 106 -6.14 1.69 -18.33
CA PHE A 106 -6.88 0.48 -17.99
C PHE A 106 -8.30 0.51 -18.56
N ASP A 107 -8.61 -0.46 -19.41
CA ASP A 107 -9.92 -0.60 -20.06
C ASP A 107 -10.96 -1.31 -19.17
N GLY A 108 -10.52 -1.88 -18.05
CA GLY A 108 -11.38 -2.59 -17.10
C GLY A 108 -12.12 -1.63 -16.15
N LYS A 109 -12.86 -2.21 -15.20
CA LYS A 109 -13.65 -1.43 -14.25
C LYS A 109 -12.83 -0.93 -13.07
N VAL A 110 -12.80 0.38 -12.86
CA VAL A 110 -12.19 1.02 -11.69
C VAL A 110 -13.24 1.16 -10.58
N ILE A 111 -12.91 0.70 -9.37
CA ILE A 111 -13.77 0.77 -8.20
C ILE A 111 -13.06 1.58 -7.12
N LEU A 112 -13.68 2.67 -6.68
CA LEU A 112 -13.25 3.41 -5.50
C LEU A 112 -13.92 2.81 -4.27
N THR A 113 -13.12 2.48 -3.26
CA THR A 113 -13.60 2.03 -1.96
C THR A 113 -12.93 2.80 -0.83
N THR A 114 -13.41 2.64 0.39
CA THR A 114 -12.75 3.15 1.60
C THR A 114 -12.04 2.02 2.33
N GLN A 115 -11.08 2.37 3.18
CA GLN A 115 -10.56 1.42 4.15
C GLN A 115 -11.61 1.19 5.23
N GLY A 116 -11.87 -0.07 5.52
CA GLY A 116 -12.76 -0.47 6.60
C GLY A 116 -12.06 -0.50 7.96
N TYR A 117 -12.84 -0.67 8.99
CA TYR A 117 -12.40 -0.96 10.36
C TYR A 117 -13.21 -2.14 10.91
N ASP A 118 -12.64 -2.81 11.87
CA ASP A 118 -13.29 -3.90 12.58
C ASP A 118 -13.93 -3.31 13.86
N GLU A 119 -15.25 -3.37 13.95
CA GLU A 119 -16.01 -2.77 15.05
C GLU A 119 -15.69 -3.42 16.40
N ASP A 120 -15.37 -4.71 16.41
CA ASP A 120 -15.03 -5.41 17.64
C ASP A 120 -13.63 -5.08 18.16
N GLN A 121 -12.69 -4.87 17.24
CA GLN A 121 -11.29 -4.58 17.59
C GLN A 121 -11.01 -3.08 17.77
N HIS A 122 -11.71 -2.23 17.01
CA HIS A 122 -11.43 -0.78 16.96
C HIS A 122 -12.43 0.07 17.76
N LYS A 123 -13.16 -0.53 18.68
CA LYS A 123 -14.07 0.22 19.57
C LYS A 123 -13.32 0.98 20.67
N SER A 124 -13.84 2.15 21.01
CA SER A 124 -13.33 2.90 22.16
C SER A 124 -13.75 2.24 23.46
N LEU A 125 -12.77 1.94 24.32
CA LEU A 125 -13.00 1.43 25.69
C LEU A 125 -13.06 2.55 26.74
N THR A 126 -12.77 3.80 26.34
CA THR A 126 -12.67 4.96 27.23
C THR A 126 -13.79 5.93 26.91
N LYS A 127 -14.52 6.39 27.93
CA LYS A 127 -15.51 7.45 27.79
C LYS A 127 -14.84 8.74 27.38
N PHE A 128 -15.59 9.63 26.73
CA PHE A 128 -15.03 10.88 26.20
C PHE A 128 -14.43 11.74 27.32
N GLU A 129 -15.10 11.81 28.47
CA GLU A 129 -14.72 12.60 29.65
C GLU A 129 -13.40 12.13 30.25
N ASP A 130 -13.09 10.84 30.12
CA ASP A 130 -11.87 10.21 30.68
C ASP A 130 -10.66 10.32 29.75
N LYS A 131 -10.79 10.96 28.59
CA LYS A 131 -9.69 11.11 27.63
C LYS A 131 -8.62 12.07 28.16
N LYS A 132 -7.38 11.60 28.20
CA LYS A 132 -6.23 12.34 28.72
C LYS A 132 -5.61 13.30 27.70
N TYR A 133 -5.84 13.09 26.41
CA TYR A 133 -5.25 13.83 25.31
C TYR A 133 -6.32 14.42 24.41
N ASP A 134 -6.05 15.62 23.93
CA ASP A 134 -6.95 16.32 22.99
C ASP A 134 -6.83 15.71 21.58
N PHE A 135 -5.61 15.25 21.23
CA PHE A 135 -5.32 14.57 19.97
C PHE A 135 -4.41 13.37 20.18
N SER A 136 -4.56 12.37 19.34
CA SER A 136 -3.60 11.27 19.20
C SER A 136 -3.20 11.08 17.76
N PHE A 137 -1.92 10.77 17.53
CA PHE A 137 -1.41 10.41 16.23
C PHE A 137 -0.52 9.16 16.35
N VAL A 138 -0.88 8.15 15.57
CA VAL A 138 -0.11 6.91 15.46
C VAL A 138 0.40 6.77 14.04
N GLY A 139 1.72 6.76 13.85
CA GLY A 139 2.33 6.66 12.54
C GLY A 139 3.80 7.08 12.52
N HIS A 140 4.44 7.01 11.36
CA HIS A 140 5.84 7.41 11.20
C HIS A 140 6.02 8.92 11.37
N PHE A 141 7.21 9.31 11.89
CA PHE A 141 7.65 10.70 11.84
C PHE A 141 7.86 11.14 10.38
N GLU A 142 7.29 12.28 10.03
CA GLU A 142 7.52 13.02 8.78
C GLU A 142 7.53 14.50 9.09
N ILE A 143 8.33 15.29 8.36
CA ILE A 143 8.50 16.71 8.61
C ILE A 143 7.16 17.47 8.55
N ASN A 144 6.34 17.20 7.54
CA ASN A 144 5.04 17.86 7.39
C ASN A 144 4.10 17.55 8.57
N ARG A 145 4.10 16.31 9.07
CA ARG A 145 3.35 15.92 10.26
C ARG A 145 3.88 16.63 11.50
N ALA A 146 5.20 16.70 11.65
CA ALA A 146 5.86 17.39 12.76
C ALA A 146 5.51 18.88 12.80
N ILE A 147 5.42 19.56 11.65
CA ILE A 147 4.98 20.95 11.55
C ILE A 147 3.56 21.12 12.10
N ILE A 148 2.63 20.25 11.72
CA ILE A 148 1.24 20.29 12.19
C ILE A 148 1.20 20.05 13.71
N ILE A 149 1.87 19.02 14.19
CA ILE A 149 1.94 18.68 15.62
C ILE A 149 2.53 19.85 16.44
N ARG A 150 3.63 20.48 15.95
CA ARG A 150 4.23 21.64 16.60
C ARG A 150 3.24 22.81 16.72
N LYS A 151 2.46 23.07 15.67
CA LYS A 151 1.43 24.14 15.69
C LYS A 151 0.35 23.85 16.74
N LEU A 152 -0.09 22.60 16.87
CA LEU A 152 -1.09 22.19 17.87
C LEU A 152 -0.53 22.31 19.29
N LEU A 153 0.71 21.86 19.53
CA LEU A 153 1.37 22.00 20.83
C LEU A 153 1.53 23.47 21.23
N LYS A 154 1.88 24.37 20.28
CA LYS A 154 1.96 25.83 20.54
C LYS A 154 0.61 26.46 20.91
N LYS A 155 -0.49 25.83 20.55
CA LYS A 155 -1.86 26.22 20.94
C LYS A 155 -2.30 25.61 22.28
N GLY A 156 -1.43 24.86 22.97
CA GLY A 156 -1.68 24.29 24.28
C GLY A 156 -2.37 22.92 24.25
N TYR A 157 -2.57 22.31 23.08
CA TYR A 157 -3.18 20.98 23.02
C TYR A 157 -2.26 19.88 23.56
N ARG A 158 -2.84 18.94 24.30
CA ARG A 158 -2.16 17.73 24.79
C ARG A 158 -2.23 16.67 23.70
N ILE A 159 -1.06 16.19 23.24
CA ILE A 159 -0.98 15.28 22.09
C ILE A 159 -0.25 14.01 22.47
N LEU A 160 -0.86 12.85 22.18
CA LEU A 160 -0.20 11.55 22.23
C LEU A 160 0.40 11.24 20.86
N LEU A 161 1.71 10.99 20.82
CA LEU A 161 2.43 10.59 19.62
C LEU A 161 2.97 9.18 19.79
N ALA A 162 2.64 8.29 18.85
CA ALA A 162 3.16 6.93 18.84
C ALA A 162 3.61 6.53 17.43
N GLY A 163 4.70 5.76 17.37
CA GLY A 163 5.24 5.23 16.11
C GLY A 163 6.73 5.49 15.92
N PRO A 164 7.31 4.97 14.83
CA PRO A 164 8.75 5.05 14.60
C PRO A 164 9.25 6.49 14.39
N ARG A 165 10.47 6.75 14.87
CA ARG A 165 11.27 7.96 14.66
C ARG A 165 10.73 9.25 15.32
N TRP A 166 9.71 9.21 16.16
CA TRP A 166 9.24 10.41 16.87
C TRP A 166 10.27 10.98 17.86
N TYR A 167 11.31 10.22 18.23
CA TYR A 167 12.45 10.76 18.96
C TYR A 167 13.15 11.90 18.22
N LEU A 168 13.08 11.94 16.88
CA LEU A 168 13.61 13.04 16.06
C LEU A 168 12.82 14.35 16.26
N PHE A 169 11.60 14.27 16.77
CA PHE A 169 10.76 15.44 17.00
C PHE A 169 11.35 16.37 18.07
N SER A 170 12.08 15.82 19.08
CA SER A 170 12.76 16.59 20.08
C SER A 170 13.81 17.57 19.48
N LEU A 171 14.44 17.19 18.39
CA LEU A 171 15.38 18.04 17.63
C LEU A 171 14.63 19.16 16.89
N PHE A 172 13.40 18.88 16.47
CA PHE A 172 12.57 19.81 15.68
C PHE A 172 11.84 20.86 16.54
N ILE A 173 11.60 20.55 17.82
CA ILE A 173 10.97 21.51 18.77
C ILE A 173 11.97 22.56 19.26
N LYS A 174 13.24 22.17 19.38
CA LYS A 174 14.31 23.07 19.91
C LYS A 174 14.80 24.11 18.90
N SER A 175 14.44 23.98 17.65
CA SER A 175 14.69 24.95 16.58
C SER A 175 13.46 25.85 16.36
#